data_a7ac957c88f2a4c91cba0b55273e7dbf
#
_entry.id   a7ac957c88f2a4c91cba0b55273e7dbf
#
_cell.length_a   1.000
_cell.length_b   1.000
_cell.length_c   1.000
_cell.angle_alpha   90.00
_cell.angle_beta   90.00
_cell.angle_gamma   90.00
#
_symmetry.space_group_name_H-M   'P 1'
#
loop_
_entity.id
_entity.type
_entity.pdbx_description
1 polymer ?
#
loop_
_entity_poly.entity_id
_entity_poly.type
_entity_poly.pdbx_seq_one_letter_code
_entity_poly.pdbx_strand_id
1 'polypeptide(L)'
;MVQKLSLSLKGTEAEIVQHTFRGVPVKTLLVKLHEKRRVLSTLEGFREVAFVANHYSPEALWDYIQDHCDEYRRWLPEALGVPSEELTSLWTGVDLQNLAVASRSFEGLVVVVLVTAGVKSNAQRLGDRAGHLERCGGFSRLHGTINVILLTNARLTEGAMARALITITEAKTAALEDLDVRSSYTPLQNQATGTGTDNAIVVPGDGPEVSCVGGHTVAGELIARATKEGVQEAIRRQNGLFAGRGMVERLAERGISVEEMVSTAISMYVPDPSMGTEEEVSERVRQELLRALEDPNVAALLLAALKLEEAGCRGAIPQVPADRYRSDPVELVADELLGLQIAQYIGGSRALFEFYRWDREKPGLIASLPPFLDDALGGLLAGVMVKVCS
;
A
#
# COMPACT_ATOMS: atom_id res chain seq x y z
N MET A 1 -1.80 3.96 30.57
CA MET A 1 -1.60 5.39 30.18
C MET A 1 -2.64 5.73 29.14
N VAL A 2 -3.22 6.96 29.20
CA VAL A 2 -4.27 7.39 28.27
C VAL A 2 -3.80 8.63 27.52
N GLN A 3 -3.90 8.59 26.19
CA GLN A 3 -3.61 9.72 25.30
C GLN A 3 -4.90 10.19 24.64
N LYS A 4 -5.37 11.39 24.99
CA LYS A 4 -6.56 12.00 24.37
C LYS A 4 -6.26 12.49 22.96
N LEU A 5 -7.20 12.29 22.03
CA LEU A 5 -7.17 12.80 20.67
C LEU A 5 -8.13 13.98 20.52
N SER A 6 -7.72 15.03 19.83
CA SER A 6 -8.60 16.16 19.52
C SER A 6 -9.39 15.84 18.24
N LEU A 7 -10.71 15.79 18.33
CA LEU A 7 -11.61 15.62 17.19
C LEU A 7 -12.38 16.92 16.93
N SER A 8 -12.61 17.23 15.65
CA SER A 8 -13.45 18.36 15.24
C SER A 8 -14.96 18.08 15.35
N LEU A 9 -15.34 17.03 16.07
CA LEU A 9 -16.72 16.55 16.21
C LEU A 9 -17.19 16.70 17.65
N LYS A 10 -18.29 17.45 17.87
CA LYS A 10 -18.90 17.58 19.19
C LYS A 10 -19.63 16.29 19.59
N GLY A 11 -19.70 16.01 20.89
CA GLY A 11 -20.41 14.83 21.40
C GLY A 11 -19.69 13.49 21.17
N THR A 12 -18.41 13.56 20.82
CA THR A 12 -17.58 12.37 20.59
C THR A 12 -16.19 12.64 21.15
N GLU A 13 -15.69 11.74 21.98
CA GLU A 13 -14.33 11.76 22.50
C GLU A 13 -13.56 10.57 21.96
N ALA A 14 -12.26 10.74 21.75
CA ALA A 14 -11.38 9.64 21.34
C ALA A 14 -10.10 9.65 22.16
N GLU A 15 -9.62 8.47 22.52
CA GLU A 15 -8.39 8.30 23.27
C GLU A 15 -7.69 6.99 22.90
N ILE A 16 -6.38 6.96 23.03
CA ILE A 16 -5.60 5.74 22.95
C ILE A 16 -5.29 5.27 24.37
N VAL A 17 -5.80 4.10 24.72
CA VAL A 17 -5.62 3.47 26.02
C VAL A 17 -4.56 2.37 25.90
N GLN A 18 -3.56 2.39 26.78
CA GLN A 18 -2.55 1.34 26.87
C GLN A 18 -2.93 0.33 27.93
N HIS A 19 -2.86 -0.92 27.58
CA HIS A 19 -3.15 -2.08 28.45
C HIS A 19 -2.00 -3.09 28.39
N THR A 20 -2.14 -4.13 29.19
CA THR A 20 -1.24 -5.30 29.14
C THR A 20 -2.10 -6.54 29.10
N PHE A 21 -1.88 -7.41 28.11
CA PHE A 21 -2.48 -8.72 28.03
C PHE A 21 -1.38 -9.79 28.11
N ARG A 22 -1.45 -10.68 29.09
CA ARG A 22 -0.45 -11.74 29.35
C ARG A 22 1.01 -11.23 29.38
N GLY A 23 1.22 -10.06 29.97
CA GLY A 23 2.54 -9.40 30.05
C GLY A 23 2.97 -8.64 28.80
N VAL A 24 2.20 -8.69 27.71
CA VAL A 24 2.51 -7.99 26.45
C VAL A 24 1.73 -6.67 26.38
N PRO A 25 2.40 -5.52 26.11
CA PRO A 25 1.73 -4.24 25.93
C PRO A 25 0.84 -4.24 24.68
N VAL A 26 -0.40 -3.80 24.82
CA VAL A 26 -1.38 -3.60 23.74
C VAL A 26 -1.98 -2.20 23.84
N LYS A 27 -2.56 -1.72 22.78
CA LYS A 27 -3.17 -0.39 22.69
C LYS A 27 -4.56 -0.48 22.09
N THR A 28 -5.47 0.38 22.56
CA THR A 28 -6.82 0.48 21.99
C THR A 28 -7.15 1.93 21.72
N LEU A 29 -7.47 2.27 20.48
CA LEU A 29 -8.21 3.47 20.17
C LEU A 29 -9.65 3.25 20.64
N LEU A 30 -10.09 4.04 21.58
CA LEU A 30 -11.45 4.04 22.10
C LEU A 30 -12.14 5.35 21.75
N VAL A 31 -13.24 5.25 21.00
CA VAL A 31 -14.15 6.36 20.70
C VAL A 31 -15.35 6.24 21.61
N LYS A 32 -15.63 7.26 22.40
CA LYS A 32 -16.75 7.35 23.33
C LYS A 32 -17.83 8.25 22.72
N LEU A 33 -19.02 7.73 22.59
CA LEU A 33 -20.20 8.47 22.13
C LEU A 33 -20.98 8.91 23.35
N HIS A 34 -21.40 10.19 23.39
CA HIS A 34 -22.16 10.72 24.53
C HIS A 34 -23.51 10.02 24.70
N GLU A 35 -24.06 9.49 23.61
CA GLU A 35 -25.29 8.69 23.58
C GLU A 35 -25.07 7.45 22.72
N LYS A 36 -25.82 6.38 23.01
CA LYS A 36 -25.82 5.19 22.15
C LYS A 36 -26.28 5.56 20.75
N ARG A 37 -25.57 5.02 19.75
CA ARG A 37 -25.89 5.23 18.34
C ARG A 37 -25.94 3.91 17.60
N ARG A 38 -26.85 3.84 16.63
CA ARG A 38 -26.90 2.75 15.70
C ARG A 38 -25.78 2.92 14.66
N VAL A 39 -24.74 2.08 14.76
CA VAL A 39 -23.56 2.09 13.89
C VAL A 39 -23.61 0.92 12.92
N LEU A 40 -22.84 1.00 11.83
CA LEU A 40 -22.62 -0.12 10.89
C LEU A 40 -21.16 -0.53 10.90
N SER A 41 -20.89 -1.77 11.32
CA SER A 41 -19.56 -2.39 11.31
C SER A 41 -19.50 -3.48 10.22
N THR A 42 -18.40 -3.54 9.47
CA THR A 42 -18.18 -4.64 8.51
C THR A 42 -18.00 -6.00 9.18
N LEU A 43 -17.62 -6.03 10.47
CA LEU A 43 -17.45 -7.29 11.23
C LEU A 43 -18.73 -7.75 11.94
N GLU A 44 -19.57 -6.81 12.40
CA GLU A 44 -20.68 -7.14 13.31
C GLU A 44 -22.06 -6.69 12.77
N GLY A 45 -22.09 -6.04 11.61
CA GLY A 45 -23.32 -5.48 11.05
C GLY A 45 -23.81 -4.25 11.80
N PHE A 46 -25.12 -4.06 11.89
CA PHE A 46 -25.73 -2.98 12.66
C PHE A 46 -25.71 -3.28 14.16
N ARG A 47 -25.21 -2.34 14.95
CA ARG A 47 -25.15 -2.41 16.42
C ARG A 47 -25.58 -1.07 17.05
N GLU A 48 -26.22 -1.13 18.21
CA GLU A 48 -26.43 0.04 19.06
C GLU A 48 -25.37 0.08 20.16
N VAL A 49 -24.45 1.04 20.08
CA VAL A 49 -23.28 1.10 20.91
C VAL A 49 -23.00 2.50 21.44
N ALA A 50 -22.35 2.58 22.60
CA ALA A 50 -21.78 3.81 23.17
C ALA A 50 -20.27 3.89 22.92
N PHE A 51 -19.62 2.79 22.51
CA PHE A 51 -18.18 2.69 22.36
C PHE A 51 -17.82 2.03 21.01
N VAL A 52 -16.84 2.64 20.35
CA VAL A 52 -16.26 2.09 19.11
C VAL A 52 -14.75 1.98 19.32
N ALA A 53 -14.15 0.85 18.95
CA ALA A 53 -12.73 0.64 19.16
C ALA A 53 -12.01 0.17 17.91
N ASN A 54 -10.69 0.44 17.88
CA ASN A 54 -9.73 -0.23 17.01
C ASN A 54 -8.57 -0.72 17.88
N HIS A 55 -8.42 -2.03 18.00
CA HIS A 55 -7.50 -2.64 18.95
C HIS A 55 -6.24 -3.16 18.27
N TYR A 56 -5.08 -2.71 18.73
CA TYR A 56 -3.77 -3.14 18.27
C TYR A 56 -3.30 -4.38 19.03
N SER A 57 -3.01 -5.43 18.28
CA SER A 57 -2.43 -6.66 18.76
C SER A 57 -1.03 -6.84 18.15
N PRO A 58 0.05 -6.75 18.96
CA PRO A 58 1.41 -6.93 18.48
C PRO A 58 1.68 -8.39 18.06
N GLU A 59 2.66 -8.57 17.21
CA GLU A 59 3.05 -9.88 16.64
C GLU A 59 3.28 -10.96 17.68
N ALA A 60 3.84 -10.60 18.83
CA ALA A 60 4.08 -11.51 19.95
C ALA A 60 2.81 -12.20 20.49
N LEU A 61 1.62 -11.69 20.19
CA LEU A 61 0.34 -12.26 20.60
C LEU A 61 -0.37 -13.05 19.50
N TRP A 62 0.07 -12.97 18.24
CA TRP A 62 -0.70 -13.51 17.13
C TRP A 62 -0.92 -15.02 17.20
N ASP A 63 0.09 -15.79 17.62
CA ASP A 63 -0.05 -17.25 17.82
C ASP A 63 -1.10 -17.57 18.87
N TYR A 64 -1.03 -16.85 20.00
CA TYR A 64 -2.01 -17.03 21.06
C TYR A 64 -3.42 -16.65 20.62
N ILE A 65 -3.58 -15.51 19.92
CA ILE A 65 -4.88 -15.01 19.44
C ILE A 65 -5.51 -15.97 18.44
N GLN A 66 -4.71 -16.63 17.61
CA GLN A 66 -5.21 -17.61 16.64
C GLN A 66 -5.95 -18.75 17.32
N ASP A 67 -5.40 -19.25 18.43
CA ASP A 67 -5.94 -20.40 19.15
C ASP A 67 -7.01 -20.00 20.19
N HIS A 68 -6.99 -18.74 20.66
CA HIS A 68 -7.80 -18.25 21.78
C HIS A 68 -8.53 -16.94 21.46
N CYS A 69 -9.00 -16.78 20.22
CA CYS A 69 -9.62 -15.55 19.73
C CYS A 69 -10.81 -15.08 20.60
N ASP A 70 -11.66 -16.02 21.02
CA ASP A 70 -12.83 -15.71 21.84
C ASP A 70 -12.49 -15.25 23.26
N GLU A 71 -11.40 -15.78 23.85
CA GLU A 71 -10.91 -15.32 25.15
C GLU A 71 -10.39 -13.89 25.03
N TYR A 72 -9.58 -13.61 23.99
CA TYR A 72 -9.01 -12.30 23.75
C TYR A 72 -10.09 -11.23 23.47
N ARG A 73 -11.12 -11.61 22.71
CA ARG A 73 -12.27 -10.72 22.44
C ARG A 73 -13.06 -10.39 23.67
N ARG A 74 -13.31 -11.37 24.56
CA ARG A 74 -14.02 -11.16 25.84
C ARG A 74 -13.23 -10.30 26.82
N TRP A 75 -11.92 -10.43 26.82
CA TRP A 75 -11.04 -9.63 27.67
C TRP A 75 -11.07 -8.14 27.34
N LEU A 76 -11.21 -7.73 26.09
CA LEU A 76 -11.09 -6.35 25.67
C LEU A 76 -12.09 -5.40 26.36
N PRO A 77 -13.40 -5.63 26.35
CA PRO A 77 -14.35 -4.75 27.04
C PRO A 77 -14.11 -4.68 28.56
N GLU A 78 -13.72 -5.77 29.20
CA GLU A 78 -13.37 -5.81 30.63
C GLU A 78 -12.14 -4.90 30.89
N ALA A 79 -11.10 -5.00 30.09
CA ALA A 79 -9.88 -4.19 30.21
C ALA A 79 -10.14 -2.70 29.94
N LEU A 80 -11.13 -2.37 29.12
CA LEU A 80 -11.57 -1.00 28.87
C LEU A 80 -12.53 -0.47 29.93
N GLY A 81 -13.12 -1.35 30.75
CA GLY A 81 -14.15 -0.98 31.75
C GLY A 81 -15.46 -0.55 31.09
N VAL A 82 -15.83 -1.16 29.95
CA VAL A 82 -17.06 -0.83 29.20
C VAL A 82 -17.94 -2.07 29.04
N PRO A 83 -19.28 -1.93 28.96
CA PRO A 83 -20.16 -3.04 28.69
C PRO A 83 -19.90 -3.65 27.32
N SER A 84 -19.78 -4.99 27.25
CA SER A 84 -19.48 -5.69 26.00
C SER A 84 -20.55 -5.53 24.92
N GLU A 85 -21.81 -5.43 25.35
CA GLU A 85 -22.98 -5.22 24.48
C GLU A 85 -23.02 -3.80 23.86
N GLU A 86 -22.31 -2.85 24.46
CA GLU A 86 -22.22 -1.45 24.02
C GLU A 86 -20.93 -1.12 23.27
N LEU A 87 -20.08 -2.12 23.00
CA LEU A 87 -18.83 -1.97 22.28
C LEU A 87 -18.91 -2.67 20.92
N THR A 88 -18.43 -1.97 19.88
CA THR A 88 -18.04 -2.62 18.60
C THR A 88 -16.57 -2.33 18.33
N SER A 89 -15.85 -3.32 17.78
CA SER A 89 -14.40 -3.19 17.65
C SER A 89 -13.86 -3.73 16.33
N LEU A 90 -12.82 -3.05 15.83
CA LEU A 90 -11.91 -3.52 14.78
C LEU A 90 -10.59 -3.97 15.41
N TRP A 91 -9.86 -4.79 14.69
CA TRP A 91 -8.60 -5.39 15.14
C TRP A 91 -7.50 -5.11 14.13
N THR A 92 -6.30 -4.73 14.58
CA THR A 92 -5.20 -4.36 13.71
C THR A 92 -3.84 -4.81 14.26
N GLY A 93 -2.93 -5.18 13.36
CA GLY A 93 -1.51 -5.34 13.66
C GLY A 93 -0.69 -4.05 13.52
N VAL A 94 -1.34 -2.93 13.18
CA VAL A 94 -0.70 -1.61 13.06
C VAL A 94 -0.66 -0.92 14.41
N ASP A 95 0.54 -0.50 14.86
CA ASP A 95 0.66 0.25 16.11
C ASP A 95 -0.11 1.59 16.03
N LEU A 96 -0.91 1.88 17.07
CA LEU A 96 -1.74 3.08 17.14
C LEU A 96 -0.95 4.40 17.22
N GLN A 97 0.36 4.38 17.43
CA GLN A 97 1.20 5.57 17.23
C GLN A 97 1.19 6.04 15.76
N ASN A 98 0.89 5.14 14.83
CA ASN A 98 0.78 5.41 13.39
C ASN A 98 -0.67 5.70 12.94
N LEU A 99 -1.61 5.85 13.91
CA LEU A 99 -2.97 6.26 13.63
C LEU A 99 -3.00 7.59 12.90
N ALA A 100 -3.73 7.67 11.80
CA ALA A 100 -4.04 8.91 11.10
C ALA A 100 -5.45 9.39 11.46
N VAL A 101 -5.57 10.71 11.63
CA VAL A 101 -6.85 11.39 11.83
C VAL A 101 -6.98 12.43 10.71
N ALA A 102 -8.03 12.33 9.91
CA ALA A 102 -8.33 13.32 8.88
C ALA A 102 -9.76 13.82 9.05
N SER A 103 -9.98 15.11 8.80
CA SER A 103 -11.31 15.71 8.90
C SER A 103 -11.60 16.65 7.73
N ARG A 104 -12.86 16.72 7.35
CA ARG A 104 -13.38 17.63 6.34
C ARG A 104 -14.73 18.18 6.77
N SER A 105 -14.98 19.43 6.40
CA SER A 105 -16.26 20.06 6.73
C SER A 105 -16.71 21.00 5.60
N PHE A 106 -18.01 21.13 5.47
CA PHE A 106 -18.66 22.07 4.57
C PHE A 106 -20.03 22.47 5.11
N GLU A 107 -20.32 23.76 5.21
CA GLU A 107 -21.60 24.30 5.68
C GLU A 107 -22.18 23.62 6.94
N GLY A 108 -21.32 23.37 7.93
CA GLY A 108 -21.73 22.74 9.20
C GLY A 108 -21.79 21.20 9.16
N LEU A 109 -21.72 20.56 8.01
CA LEU A 109 -21.50 19.13 7.92
C LEU A 109 -20.02 18.82 8.22
N VAL A 110 -19.77 17.88 9.13
CA VAL A 110 -18.42 17.48 9.56
C VAL A 110 -18.24 15.98 9.40
N VAL A 111 -17.12 15.61 8.83
CA VAL A 111 -16.67 14.22 8.69
C VAL A 111 -15.29 14.10 9.31
N VAL A 112 -15.08 13.07 10.12
CA VAL A 112 -13.79 12.70 10.70
C VAL A 112 -13.54 11.22 10.40
N VAL A 113 -12.34 10.87 10.01
CA VAL A 113 -11.91 9.47 9.89
C VAL A 113 -10.72 9.20 10.77
N LEU A 114 -10.72 8.03 11.39
CA LEU A 114 -9.62 7.48 12.18
C LEU A 114 -9.14 6.22 11.44
N VAL A 115 -7.89 6.23 10.99
CA VAL A 115 -7.38 5.20 10.07
C VAL A 115 -6.10 4.58 10.61
N THR A 116 -6.04 3.25 10.63
CA THR A 116 -4.80 2.48 10.70
C THR A 116 -4.63 1.71 9.39
N ALA A 117 -3.43 1.73 8.81
CA ALA A 117 -3.15 1.06 7.55
C ALA A 117 -1.75 0.45 7.52
N GLY A 118 -1.68 -0.86 7.25
CA GLY A 118 -0.44 -1.61 7.04
C GLY A 118 -0.53 -2.42 5.75
N VAL A 119 0.35 -2.14 4.78
CA VAL A 119 0.27 -2.67 3.40
C VAL A 119 1.51 -3.49 2.99
N LYS A 120 2.42 -3.79 3.92
CA LYS A 120 3.71 -4.41 3.57
C LYS A 120 3.62 -5.88 3.15
N SER A 121 2.70 -6.66 3.70
CA SER A 121 2.69 -8.12 3.56
C SER A 121 1.35 -8.73 3.17
N ASN A 122 0.28 -7.95 3.15
CA ASN A 122 -1.08 -8.41 2.81
C ASN A 122 -1.80 -7.46 1.84
N ALA A 123 -1.05 -6.57 1.20
CA ALA A 123 -1.62 -5.77 0.12
C ALA A 123 -1.95 -6.68 -1.06
N GLN A 124 -3.17 -6.58 -1.58
CA GLN A 124 -3.60 -7.41 -2.71
C GLN A 124 -4.47 -6.61 -3.68
N ARG A 125 -4.44 -7.03 -4.94
CA ARG A 125 -5.45 -6.62 -5.91
C ARG A 125 -6.67 -7.51 -5.75
N LEU A 126 -7.81 -6.93 -5.51
CA LEU A 126 -9.03 -7.73 -5.40
C LEU A 126 -9.33 -8.43 -6.74
N GLY A 127 -9.47 -9.76 -6.68
CA GLY A 127 -9.50 -10.64 -7.85
C GLY A 127 -8.22 -11.50 -8.01
N ASP A 128 -7.14 -11.21 -7.28
CA ASP A 128 -6.01 -12.13 -7.14
C ASP A 128 -6.49 -13.45 -6.49
N ARG A 129 -5.78 -14.54 -6.78
CA ARG A 129 -6.16 -15.86 -6.26
C ARG A 129 -6.12 -15.88 -4.74
N ALA A 130 -7.27 -16.19 -4.12
CA ALA A 130 -7.36 -16.36 -2.68
C ALA A 130 -6.60 -17.62 -2.21
N GLY A 131 -5.82 -17.46 -1.12
CA GLY A 131 -5.12 -18.56 -0.46
C GLY A 131 -5.91 -19.21 0.69
N HIS A 132 -7.03 -18.62 1.09
CA HIS A 132 -7.77 -19.03 2.28
C HIS A 132 -9.23 -19.33 1.95
N LEU A 133 -9.71 -20.45 2.50
CA LEU A 133 -11.12 -20.83 2.49
C LEU A 133 -11.63 -20.81 3.92
N GLU A 134 -12.64 -19.99 4.20
CA GLU A 134 -13.32 -20.03 5.48
C GLU A 134 -14.07 -21.36 5.64
N ARG A 135 -13.73 -22.09 6.69
CA ARG A 135 -14.48 -23.28 7.12
C ARG A 135 -14.64 -23.23 8.64
N CYS A 136 -15.89 -23.27 9.10
CA CYS A 136 -16.22 -23.28 10.53
C CYS A 136 -15.59 -22.11 11.34
N GLY A 137 -15.49 -20.92 10.74
CA GLY A 137 -14.95 -19.71 11.41
C GLY A 137 -13.44 -19.66 11.58
N GLY A 138 -12.67 -20.60 11.00
CA GLY A 138 -11.21 -20.61 11.06
C GLY A 138 -10.57 -19.86 9.87
N PHE A 139 -9.64 -18.94 10.16
CA PHE A 139 -8.80 -18.26 9.19
C PHE A 139 -7.33 -18.51 9.48
N SER A 140 -6.49 -18.58 8.44
CA SER A 140 -5.04 -18.56 8.61
C SER A 140 -4.52 -17.11 8.73
N ARG A 141 -3.28 -16.98 9.23
CA ARG A 141 -2.64 -15.68 9.49
C ARG A 141 -2.55 -14.80 8.26
N LEU A 142 -3.02 -13.57 8.38
CA LEU A 142 -2.81 -12.50 7.42
C LEU A 142 -2.24 -11.28 8.14
N HIS A 143 -1.12 -10.76 7.63
CA HIS A 143 -0.45 -9.59 8.17
C HIS A 143 -0.79 -8.37 7.31
N GLY A 144 -1.18 -7.30 7.96
CA GLY A 144 -1.57 -6.06 7.30
C GLY A 144 -3.08 -5.96 7.14
N THR A 145 -3.60 -4.78 7.44
CA THR A 145 -5.02 -4.44 7.33
C THR A 145 -5.17 -2.93 7.22
N ILE A 146 -6.26 -2.49 6.63
CA ILE A 146 -6.68 -1.10 6.62
C ILE A 146 -8.01 -1.02 7.38
N ASN A 147 -8.02 -0.35 8.52
CA ASN A 147 -9.22 -0.11 9.31
C ASN A 147 -9.58 1.37 9.27
N VAL A 148 -10.85 1.65 8.97
CA VAL A 148 -11.41 3.00 8.89
C VAL A 148 -12.58 3.14 9.85
N ILE A 149 -12.51 4.06 10.81
CA ILE A 149 -13.67 4.48 11.60
C ILE A 149 -14.10 5.86 11.07
N LEU A 150 -15.26 5.89 10.44
CA LEU A 150 -15.91 7.10 9.93
C LEU A 150 -16.85 7.65 10.99
N LEU A 151 -16.65 8.90 11.39
CA LEU A 151 -17.51 9.66 12.29
C LEU A 151 -18.09 10.86 11.55
N THR A 152 -19.36 11.16 11.73
CA THR A 152 -19.97 12.39 11.20
C THR A 152 -20.99 12.96 12.18
N ASN A 153 -21.23 14.27 12.09
CA ASN A 153 -22.34 14.89 12.81
C ASN A 153 -23.70 14.69 12.11
N ALA A 154 -23.71 14.20 10.86
CA ALA A 154 -24.95 13.94 10.15
C ALA A 154 -25.67 12.69 10.67
N ARG A 155 -26.98 12.74 10.74
CA ARG A 155 -27.84 11.56 10.93
C ARG A 155 -27.96 10.81 9.61
N LEU A 156 -27.28 9.67 9.49
CA LEU A 156 -27.30 8.85 8.29
C LEU A 156 -28.45 7.83 8.35
N THR A 157 -29.20 7.70 7.26
CA THR A 157 -30.11 6.56 7.09
C THR A 157 -29.30 5.26 6.97
N GLU A 158 -29.92 4.10 7.22
CA GLU A 158 -29.26 2.79 7.03
C GLU A 158 -28.72 2.62 5.62
N GLY A 159 -29.47 3.07 4.61
CA GLY A 159 -29.01 3.06 3.22
C GLY A 159 -27.80 3.97 2.99
N ALA A 160 -27.76 5.13 3.63
CA ALA A 160 -26.59 6.02 3.58
C ALA A 160 -25.39 5.42 4.29
N MET A 161 -25.55 4.73 5.43
CA MET A 161 -24.46 4.02 6.11
C MET A 161 -23.89 2.89 5.24
N ALA A 162 -24.74 2.10 4.60
CA ALA A 162 -24.32 1.06 3.65
C ALA A 162 -23.57 1.67 2.46
N ARG A 163 -24.08 2.79 1.91
CA ARG A 163 -23.42 3.52 0.82
C ARG A 163 -22.08 4.13 1.25
N ALA A 164 -21.94 4.56 2.51
CA ALA A 164 -20.68 5.07 3.04
C ALA A 164 -19.57 4.02 2.99
N LEU A 165 -19.86 2.73 3.21
CA LEU A 165 -18.89 1.65 3.07
C LEU A 165 -18.35 1.55 1.64
N ILE A 166 -19.20 1.75 0.63
CA ILE A 166 -18.79 1.78 -0.78
C ILE A 166 -17.87 2.99 -1.01
N THR A 167 -18.27 4.19 -0.56
CA THR A 167 -17.50 5.42 -0.72
C THR A 167 -16.13 5.33 -0.02
N ILE A 168 -16.07 4.73 1.19
CA ILE A 168 -14.82 4.44 1.91
C ILE A 168 -13.93 3.50 1.10
N THR A 169 -14.50 2.42 0.54
CA THR A 169 -13.76 1.41 -0.23
C THR A 169 -13.18 2.01 -1.50
N GLU A 170 -13.97 2.79 -2.26
CA GLU A 170 -13.52 3.46 -3.47
C GLU A 170 -12.41 4.48 -3.16
N ALA A 171 -12.57 5.29 -2.11
CA ALA A 171 -11.57 6.27 -1.68
C ALA A 171 -10.27 5.63 -1.17
N LYS A 172 -10.38 4.51 -0.44
CA LYS A 172 -9.24 3.70 -0.03
C LYS A 172 -8.48 3.17 -1.25
N THR A 173 -9.18 2.60 -2.23
CA THR A 173 -8.57 2.11 -3.47
C THR A 173 -7.86 3.22 -4.22
N ALA A 174 -8.47 4.39 -4.37
CA ALA A 174 -7.81 5.55 -4.97
C ALA A 174 -6.57 6.00 -4.19
N ALA A 175 -6.58 5.92 -2.86
CA ALA A 175 -5.40 6.22 -2.03
C ALA A 175 -4.22 5.26 -2.32
N LEU A 176 -4.49 3.96 -2.44
CA LEU A 176 -3.47 2.97 -2.77
C LEU A 176 -2.94 3.15 -4.19
N GLU A 177 -3.81 3.50 -5.13
CA GLU A 177 -3.45 3.75 -6.53
C GLU A 177 -2.55 4.98 -6.64
N ASP A 178 -2.90 6.11 -6.01
CA ASP A 178 -2.06 7.31 -5.97
C ASP A 178 -0.66 7.06 -5.38
N LEU A 179 -0.58 6.19 -4.37
CA LEU A 179 0.68 5.81 -3.74
C LEU A 179 1.43 4.73 -4.52
N ASP A 180 0.85 4.16 -5.57
CA ASP A 180 1.40 3.01 -6.29
C ASP A 180 1.76 1.85 -5.34
N VAL A 181 0.86 1.53 -4.40
CA VAL A 181 1.06 0.40 -3.49
C VAL A 181 0.99 -0.90 -4.28
N ARG A 182 2.03 -1.73 -4.17
CA ARG A 182 2.11 -2.98 -4.94
C ARG A 182 1.37 -4.12 -4.25
N SER A 183 0.77 -5.00 -5.07
CA SER A 183 0.26 -6.27 -4.55
C SER A 183 1.44 -7.10 -3.99
N SER A 184 1.30 -7.61 -2.79
CA SER A 184 2.30 -8.50 -2.18
C SER A 184 2.37 -9.87 -2.88
N TYR A 185 1.39 -10.19 -3.72
CA TYR A 185 1.29 -11.47 -4.44
C TYR A 185 1.79 -11.37 -5.88
N THR A 186 1.64 -10.22 -6.51
CA THR A 186 1.98 -9.97 -7.91
C THR A 186 2.60 -8.58 -8.09
N PRO A 187 3.72 -8.27 -7.40
CA PRO A 187 4.22 -6.90 -7.28
C PRO A 187 4.66 -6.27 -8.61
N LEU A 188 5.18 -7.05 -9.55
CA LEU A 188 5.55 -6.55 -10.88
C LEU A 188 4.32 -6.16 -11.71
N GLN A 189 3.24 -6.90 -11.59
CA GLN A 189 2.09 -6.81 -12.50
C GLN A 189 0.98 -5.91 -11.98
N ASN A 190 0.75 -5.87 -10.65
CA ASN A 190 -0.45 -5.28 -10.10
C ASN A 190 -0.21 -4.31 -8.95
N GLN A 191 -0.95 -3.20 -9.00
CA GLN A 191 -1.22 -2.37 -7.82
C GLN A 191 -2.25 -3.06 -6.93
N ALA A 192 -2.12 -2.87 -5.61
CA ALA A 192 -3.11 -3.30 -4.64
C ALA A 192 -4.37 -2.40 -4.69
N THR A 193 -5.52 -2.98 -4.38
CA THR A 193 -6.79 -2.26 -4.19
C THR A 193 -7.22 -2.21 -2.72
N GLY A 194 -6.53 -2.93 -1.87
CA GLY A 194 -6.76 -3.05 -0.43
C GLY A 194 -5.81 -4.07 0.19
N THR A 195 -6.19 -4.58 1.34
CA THR A 195 -5.59 -5.77 1.95
C THR A 195 -6.64 -6.88 2.06
N GLY A 196 -6.22 -8.09 2.41
CA GLY A 196 -7.14 -9.22 2.56
C GLY A 196 -8.10 -9.10 3.76
N THR A 197 -7.92 -8.10 4.65
CA THR A 197 -8.61 -8.01 5.93
C THR A 197 -9.11 -6.60 6.26
N ASP A 198 -9.38 -5.78 5.25
CA ASP A 198 -9.84 -4.40 5.44
C ASP A 198 -11.22 -4.34 6.11
N ASN A 199 -11.38 -3.39 7.04
CA ASN A 199 -12.62 -3.20 7.77
C ASN A 199 -12.98 -1.72 7.95
N ALA A 200 -14.27 -1.46 8.14
CA ALA A 200 -14.77 -0.13 8.44
C ALA A 200 -15.92 -0.14 9.45
N ILE A 201 -16.02 0.95 10.23
CA ILE A 201 -17.19 1.28 11.04
C ILE A 201 -17.69 2.65 10.64
N VAL A 202 -18.99 2.77 10.40
CA VAL A 202 -19.68 4.03 10.12
C VAL A 202 -20.49 4.44 11.35
N VAL A 203 -20.17 5.60 11.91
CA VAL A 203 -20.79 6.17 13.11
C VAL A 203 -21.53 7.46 12.72
N PRO A 204 -22.87 7.44 12.63
CA PRO A 204 -23.64 8.63 12.33
C PRO A 204 -23.73 9.56 13.56
N GLY A 205 -24.09 10.82 13.30
CA GLY A 205 -24.47 11.81 14.30
C GLY A 205 -25.97 11.92 14.51
N ASP A 206 -26.37 12.98 15.18
CA ASP A 206 -27.73 13.37 15.50
C ASP A 206 -28.17 14.67 14.80
N GLY A 207 -27.31 15.25 13.97
CA GLY A 207 -27.56 16.48 13.23
C GLY A 207 -28.44 16.30 11.99
N PRO A 208 -28.23 17.08 10.91
CA PRO A 208 -29.07 17.01 9.72
C PRO A 208 -29.12 15.60 9.12
N GLU A 209 -30.29 15.21 8.66
CA GLU A 209 -30.48 13.93 7.99
C GLU A 209 -29.82 13.91 6.60
N VAL A 210 -29.05 12.86 6.33
CA VAL A 210 -28.40 12.60 5.04
C VAL A 210 -28.76 11.19 4.60
N SER A 211 -29.48 11.09 3.50
CA SER A 211 -29.93 9.82 2.92
C SER A 211 -29.05 9.28 1.80
N CYS A 212 -28.10 10.10 1.29
CA CYS A 212 -27.19 9.71 0.21
C CYS A 212 -25.78 10.28 0.45
N VAL A 213 -24.78 9.40 0.38
CA VAL A 213 -23.36 9.73 0.53
C VAL A 213 -22.51 9.20 -0.63
N GLY A 214 -23.11 9.08 -1.81
CA GLY A 214 -22.35 8.74 -3.04
C GLY A 214 -21.41 9.87 -3.45
N GLY A 215 -20.39 9.58 -4.21
CA GLY A 215 -19.33 10.54 -4.59
C GLY A 215 -19.79 11.81 -5.35
N HIS A 216 -21.04 11.83 -5.84
CA HIS A 216 -21.66 13.00 -6.46
C HIS A 216 -22.32 13.96 -5.45
N THR A 217 -22.36 13.63 -4.17
CA THR A 217 -22.91 14.46 -3.10
C THR A 217 -21.80 15.10 -2.27
N VAL A 218 -22.07 16.27 -1.66
CA VAL A 218 -21.11 16.93 -0.77
C VAL A 218 -20.70 16.00 0.38
N ALA A 219 -21.67 15.32 1.01
CA ALA A 219 -21.37 14.37 2.08
C ALA A 219 -20.45 13.24 1.62
N GLY A 220 -20.70 12.66 0.44
CA GLY A 220 -19.86 11.65 -0.17
C GLY A 220 -18.46 12.16 -0.51
N GLU A 221 -18.34 13.38 -1.05
CA GLU A 221 -17.06 14.02 -1.31
C GLU A 221 -16.25 14.21 -0.03
N LEU A 222 -16.86 14.69 1.06
CA LEU A 222 -16.17 14.87 2.35
C LEU A 222 -15.67 13.53 2.90
N ILE A 223 -16.51 12.47 2.83
CA ILE A 223 -16.13 11.11 3.25
C ILE A 223 -14.96 10.61 2.40
N ALA A 224 -15.05 10.73 1.08
CA ALA A 224 -14.02 10.25 0.17
C ALA A 224 -12.68 10.97 0.38
N ARG A 225 -12.69 12.29 0.47
CA ARG A 225 -11.47 13.09 0.70
C ARG A 225 -10.83 12.80 2.06
N ALA A 226 -11.62 12.76 3.14
CA ALA A 226 -11.09 12.44 4.45
C ALA A 226 -10.52 11.01 4.49
N THR A 227 -11.23 10.03 3.90
CA THR A 227 -10.76 8.64 3.85
C THR A 227 -9.47 8.52 3.04
N LYS A 228 -9.41 9.10 1.84
CA LYS A 228 -8.22 9.06 0.99
C LYS A 228 -7.00 9.64 1.71
N GLU A 229 -7.13 10.82 2.29
CA GLU A 229 -6.05 11.47 3.06
C GLU A 229 -5.65 10.65 4.28
N GLY A 230 -6.63 10.17 5.06
CA GLY A 230 -6.36 9.36 6.24
C GLY A 230 -5.63 8.06 5.91
N VAL A 231 -6.01 7.38 4.81
CA VAL A 231 -5.34 6.16 4.36
C VAL A 231 -3.92 6.45 3.88
N GLN A 232 -3.71 7.49 3.07
CA GLN A 232 -2.38 7.89 2.60
C GLN A 232 -1.45 8.23 3.78
N GLU A 233 -1.94 9.00 4.74
CA GLU A 233 -1.14 9.37 5.92
C GLU A 233 -0.84 8.17 6.83
N ALA A 234 -1.81 7.28 7.05
CA ALA A 234 -1.60 6.06 7.83
C ALA A 234 -0.55 5.14 7.18
N ILE A 235 -0.60 4.95 5.86
CA ILE A 235 0.39 4.19 5.11
C ILE A 235 1.77 4.86 5.18
N ARG A 236 1.83 6.18 5.05
CA ARG A 236 3.08 6.93 5.18
C ARG A 236 3.72 6.73 6.55
N ARG A 237 2.93 6.80 7.62
CA ARG A 237 3.42 6.60 9.00
C ARG A 237 3.87 5.16 9.25
N GLN A 238 3.09 4.19 8.82
CA GLN A 238 3.36 2.77 9.10
C GLN A 238 4.41 2.16 8.18
N ASN A 239 4.39 2.51 6.90
CA ASN A 239 5.19 1.84 5.87
C ASN A 239 6.25 2.75 5.22
N GLY A 240 6.22 4.06 5.48
CA GLY A 240 7.10 5.03 4.84
C GLY A 240 6.77 5.33 3.37
N LEU A 241 5.65 4.81 2.83
CA LEU A 241 5.29 4.96 1.43
C LEU A 241 4.65 6.33 1.17
N PHE A 242 5.09 7.00 0.11
CA PHE A 242 4.52 8.25 -0.38
C PHE A 242 4.66 8.34 -1.91
N ALA A 243 3.87 9.19 -2.55
CA ALA A 243 3.78 9.25 -4.02
C ALA A 243 5.11 9.63 -4.71
N GLY A 244 5.89 10.52 -4.10
CA GLY A 244 7.16 11.02 -4.65
C GLY A 244 8.41 10.24 -4.24
N ARG A 245 8.30 8.99 -3.76
CA ARG A 245 9.47 8.17 -3.43
C ARG A 245 10.31 7.83 -4.67
N GLY A 246 11.60 7.60 -4.45
CA GLY A 246 12.59 7.40 -5.50
C GLY A 246 12.44 6.09 -6.28
N MET A 247 13.26 5.94 -7.33
CA MET A 247 13.22 4.73 -8.17
C MET A 247 13.80 3.50 -7.46
N VAL A 248 14.75 3.69 -6.54
CA VAL A 248 15.31 2.59 -5.73
C VAL A 248 14.20 1.89 -4.93
N GLU A 249 13.37 2.65 -4.22
CA GLU A 249 12.25 2.12 -3.45
C GLU A 249 11.20 1.46 -4.35
N ARG A 250 10.87 2.10 -5.50
CA ARG A 250 9.89 1.56 -6.45
C ARG A 250 10.32 0.25 -7.09
N LEU A 251 11.60 0.10 -7.40
CA LEU A 251 12.16 -1.15 -7.92
C LEU A 251 12.21 -2.23 -6.82
N ALA A 252 12.65 -1.86 -5.60
CA ALA A 252 12.68 -2.78 -4.47
C ALA A 252 11.29 -3.33 -4.11
N GLU A 253 10.24 -2.50 -4.17
CA GLU A 253 8.83 -2.93 -3.98
C GLU A 253 8.36 -3.95 -5.03
N ARG A 254 9.05 -4.04 -6.14
CA ARG A 254 8.81 -5.01 -7.23
C ARG A 254 9.76 -6.20 -7.20
N GLY A 255 10.59 -6.28 -6.15
CA GLY A 255 11.56 -7.38 -5.98
C GLY A 255 12.86 -7.19 -6.75
N ILE A 256 13.16 -5.95 -7.19
CA ILE A 256 14.40 -5.64 -7.93
C ILE A 256 15.30 -4.81 -7.00
N SER A 257 16.38 -5.42 -6.51
CA SER A 257 17.31 -4.77 -5.59
C SER A 257 18.50 -4.13 -6.30
N VAL A 258 19.11 -3.13 -5.66
CA VAL A 258 20.36 -2.51 -6.13
C VAL A 258 21.48 -3.55 -6.18
N GLU A 259 21.53 -4.45 -5.21
CA GLU A 259 22.53 -5.52 -5.11
C GLU A 259 22.46 -6.47 -6.30
N GLU A 260 21.27 -6.89 -6.72
CA GLU A 260 21.08 -7.74 -7.89
C GLU A 260 21.44 -7.02 -9.19
N MET A 261 21.09 -5.73 -9.31
CA MET A 261 21.48 -4.92 -10.46
C MET A 261 23.01 -4.78 -10.56
N VAL A 262 23.70 -4.50 -9.45
CA VAL A 262 25.18 -4.42 -9.41
C VAL A 262 25.81 -5.78 -9.75
N SER A 263 25.34 -6.86 -9.13
CA SER A 263 25.84 -8.21 -9.43
C SER A 263 25.66 -8.58 -10.93
N THR A 264 24.51 -8.21 -11.49
CA THR A 264 24.23 -8.40 -12.93
C THR A 264 25.21 -7.56 -13.77
N ALA A 265 25.47 -6.31 -13.39
CA ALA A 265 26.42 -5.46 -14.10
C ALA A 265 27.84 -6.04 -14.08
N ILE A 266 28.30 -6.52 -12.94
CA ILE A 266 29.63 -7.11 -12.79
C ILE A 266 29.77 -8.43 -13.58
N SER A 267 28.71 -9.21 -13.73
CA SER A 267 28.75 -10.43 -14.56
C SER A 267 29.07 -10.17 -16.03
N MET A 268 28.83 -8.95 -16.53
CA MET A 268 29.17 -8.50 -17.88
C MET A 268 30.47 -7.71 -17.96
N TYR A 269 31.10 -7.44 -16.82
CA TYR A 269 32.37 -6.70 -16.77
C TYR A 269 33.52 -7.54 -17.35
N VAL A 270 34.28 -6.95 -18.26
CA VAL A 270 35.54 -7.51 -18.73
C VAL A 270 36.67 -6.89 -17.92
N PRO A 271 37.42 -7.67 -17.11
CA PRO A 271 38.46 -7.13 -16.22
C PRO A 271 39.51 -6.35 -16.97
N ASP A 272 39.77 -5.11 -16.51
CA ASP A 272 40.84 -4.26 -16.96
C ASP A 272 41.75 -3.90 -15.73
N PRO A 273 43.03 -4.27 -15.74
CA PRO A 273 43.93 -4.01 -14.63
C PRO A 273 44.05 -2.52 -14.25
N SER A 274 43.79 -1.60 -15.18
CA SER A 274 43.81 -0.16 -14.91
C SER A 274 42.64 0.32 -14.08
N MET A 275 41.58 -0.48 -14.01
CA MET A 275 40.35 -0.17 -13.30
C MET A 275 40.37 -0.57 -11.81
N GLY A 276 41.43 -1.24 -11.34
CA GLY A 276 41.54 -1.74 -9.96
C GLY A 276 40.90 -3.14 -9.78
N THR A 277 40.55 -3.46 -8.53
CA THR A 277 39.94 -4.75 -8.20
C THR A 277 38.46 -4.79 -8.61
N GLU A 278 37.91 -5.99 -8.71
CA GLU A 278 36.47 -6.18 -9.02
C GLU A 278 35.59 -5.53 -7.94
N GLU A 279 36.02 -5.57 -6.68
CA GLU A 279 35.29 -4.92 -5.58
C GLU A 279 35.25 -3.39 -5.76
N GLU A 280 36.37 -2.79 -6.19
CA GLU A 280 36.46 -1.35 -6.46
C GLU A 280 35.59 -0.95 -7.66
N VAL A 281 35.54 -1.78 -8.69
CA VAL A 281 34.66 -1.58 -9.85
C VAL A 281 33.19 -1.73 -9.44
N SER A 282 32.86 -2.75 -8.66
CA SER A 282 31.52 -2.99 -8.14
C SER A 282 30.99 -1.80 -7.34
N GLU A 283 31.81 -1.21 -6.48
CA GLU A 283 31.41 -0.02 -5.70
C GLU A 283 31.21 1.20 -6.60
N ARG A 284 32.04 1.41 -7.63
CA ARG A 284 31.84 2.48 -8.63
C ARG A 284 30.56 2.28 -9.43
N VAL A 285 30.27 1.05 -9.83
CA VAL A 285 29.00 0.70 -10.50
C VAL A 285 27.81 1.02 -9.58
N ARG A 286 27.87 0.62 -8.30
CA ARG A 286 26.83 0.93 -7.32
C ARG A 286 26.59 2.44 -7.21
N GLN A 287 27.65 3.23 -7.08
CA GLN A 287 27.54 4.69 -6.93
C GLN A 287 26.95 5.35 -8.18
N GLU A 288 27.41 4.93 -9.37
CA GLU A 288 26.88 5.50 -10.63
C GLU A 288 25.45 5.04 -10.90
N LEU A 289 25.09 3.80 -10.56
CA LEU A 289 23.71 3.30 -10.63
C LEU A 289 22.77 4.13 -9.75
N LEU A 290 23.15 4.39 -8.51
CA LEU A 290 22.36 5.22 -7.60
C LEU A 290 22.18 6.64 -8.15
N ARG A 291 23.26 7.25 -8.68
CA ARG A 291 23.16 8.57 -9.34
C ARG A 291 22.23 8.55 -10.56
N ALA A 292 22.31 7.50 -11.38
CA ALA A 292 21.42 7.35 -12.53
C ALA A 292 19.94 7.21 -12.12
N LEU A 293 19.65 6.47 -11.05
CA LEU A 293 18.30 6.30 -10.51
C LEU A 293 17.73 7.56 -9.86
N GLU A 294 18.58 8.52 -9.44
CA GLU A 294 18.17 9.84 -8.94
C GLU A 294 17.93 10.85 -10.06
N ASP A 295 18.38 10.59 -11.29
CA ASP A 295 18.14 11.48 -12.44
C ASP A 295 16.66 11.48 -12.85
N PRO A 296 15.99 12.64 -12.94
CA PRO A 296 14.57 12.70 -13.22
C PRO A 296 14.18 12.17 -14.61
N ASN A 297 15.08 12.23 -15.60
CA ASN A 297 14.82 11.72 -16.94
C ASN A 297 14.90 10.21 -16.98
N VAL A 298 15.90 9.63 -16.31
CA VAL A 298 16.01 8.17 -16.14
C VAL A 298 14.82 7.66 -15.34
N ALA A 299 14.47 8.31 -14.25
CA ALA A 299 13.31 7.96 -13.44
C ALA A 299 12.00 8.00 -14.25
N ALA A 300 11.80 9.02 -15.11
CA ALA A 300 10.62 9.12 -15.95
C ALA A 300 10.54 7.98 -17.00
N LEU A 301 11.66 7.63 -17.64
CA LEU A 301 11.71 6.53 -18.61
C LEU A 301 11.48 5.17 -17.92
N LEU A 302 12.07 4.93 -16.76
CA LEU A 302 11.83 3.73 -15.96
C LEU A 302 10.37 3.64 -15.49
N LEU A 303 9.75 4.76 -15.06
CA LEU A 303 8.33 4.79 -14.74
C LEU A 303 7.45 4.46 -15.94
N ALA A 304 7.82 4.91 -17.14
CA ALA A 304 7.12 4.55 -18.37
C ALA A 304 7.22 3.04 -18.62
N ALA A 305 8.42 2.45 -18.52
CA ALA A 305 8.63 1.01 -18.65
C ALA A 305 7.77 0.21 -17.65
N LEU A 306 7.78 0.61 -16.36
CA LEU A 306 6.96 -0.02 -15.31
C LEU A 306 5.46 0.01 -15.64
N LYS A 307 4.94 1.12 -16.18
CA LYS A 307 3.52 1.25 -16.54
C LYS A 307 3.15 0.51 -17.81
N LEU A 308 4.05 0.47 -18.79
CA LEU A 308 3.87 -0.33 -20.01
C LEU A 308 3.91 -1.81 -19.71
N GLU A 309 4.80 -2.24 -18.81
CA GLU A 309 4.83 -3.62 -18.30
C GLU A 309 3.48 -4.05 -17.70
N GLU A 310 2.93 -3.22 -16.80
CA GLU A 310 1.61 -3.47 -16.20
C GLU A 310 0.52 -3.54 -17.28
N ALA A 311 0.59 -2.70 -18.31
CA ALA A 311 -0.36 -2.71 -19.43
C ALA A 311 -0.22 -3.96 -20.29
N GLY A 312 1.01 -4.37 -20.61
CA GLY A 312 1.31 -5.58 -21.39
C GLY A 312 0.82 -6.86 -20.69
N CYS A 313 1.14 -7.01 -19.41
CA CYS A 313 0.68 -8.14 -18.60
C CYS A 313 -0.85 -8.28 -18.55
N ARG A 314 -1.57 -7.17 -18.66
CA ARG A 314 -3.05 -7.14 -18.67
C ARG A 314 -3.67 -7.22 -20.07
N GLY A 315 -2.86 -7.28 -21.15
CA GLY A 315 -3.34 -7.23 -22.53
C GLY A 315 -3.97 -5.87 -22.89
N ALA A 316 -3.54 -4.80 -22.24
CA ALA A 316 -4.05 -3.44 -22.47
C ALA A 316 -3.26 -2.66 -23.53
N ILE A 317 -2.19 -3.23 -24.06
CA ILE A 317 -1.49 -2.66 -25.22
C ILE A 317 -2.32 -2.97 -26.48
N PRO A 318 -2.77 -1.96 -27.24
CA PRO A 318 -3.55 -2.22 -28.45
C PRO A 318 -2.84 -3.18 -29.40
N GLN A 319 -3.57 -4.17 -29.92
CA GLN A 319 -3.12 -5.19 -30.86
C GLN A 319 -2.11 -6.22 -30.29
N VAL A 320 -1.73 -6.12 -29.01
CA VAL A 320 -0.85 -7.08 -28.33
C VAL A 320 -1.60 -7.75 -27.16
N PRO A 321 -2.20 -8.95 -27.38
CA PRO A 321 -2.84 -9.72 -26.30
C PRO A 321 -1.82 -10.16 -25.24
N ALA A 322 -2.29 -10.37 -23.99
CA ALA A 322 -1.43 -10.66 -22.85
C ALA A 322 -0.61 -11.97 -23.01
N ASP A 323 -1.13 -12.98 -23.67
CA ASP A 323 -0.43 -14.22 -23.96
C ASP A 323 0.71 -14.01 -24.96
N ARG A 324 0.45 -13.21 -26.01
CA ARG A 324 1.44 -12.83 -26.99
C ARG A 324 2.51 -11.91 -26.39
N TYR A 325 2.12 -10.94 -25.56
CA TYR A 325 3.03 -10.05 -24.86
C TYR A 325 4.11 -10.84 -24.08
N ARG A 326 3.69 -11.87 -23.34
CA ARG A 326 4.60 -12.69 -22.51
C ARG A 326 5.63 -13.49 -23.32
N SER A 327 5.43 -13.65 -24.60
CA SER A 327 6.37 -14.35 -25.49
C SER A 327 7.38 -13.40 -26.14
N ASP A 328 7.42 -12.15 -25.72
CA ASP A 328 8.31 -11.12 -26.25
C ASP A 328 8.25 -11.06 -27.79
N PRO A 329 7.15 -10.51 -28.36
CA PRO A 329 6.90 -10.61 -29.78
C PRO A 329 7.78 -9.61 -30.56
N VAL A 330 8.53 -10.10 -31.51
CA VAL A 330 9.52 -9.35 -32.34
C VAL A 330 8.97 -8.09 -33.07
N GLU A 331 7.67 -7.92 -33.18
CA GLU A 331 7.08 -6.69 -33.73
C GLU A 331 6.82 -5.61 -32.67
N LEU A 332 6.93 -5.92 -31.39
CA LEU A 332 6.89 -4.97 -30.30
C LEU A 332 8.33 -4.48 -30.04
N VAL A 333 8.70 -3.39 -30.68
CA VAL A 333 10.04 -2.77 -30.53
C VAL A 333 10.03 -1.55 -29.60
N ALA A 334 8.94 -1.33 -28.88
CA ALA A 334 8.80 -0.18 -27.99
C ALA A 334 9.61 -0.33 -26.69
N ASP A 335 9.84 -1.55 -26.26
CA ASP A 335 10.67 -1.97 -25.14
C ASP A 335 12.14 -1.69 -25.41
N GLU A 336 12.68 -2.19 -26.55
CA GLU A 336 14.05 -1.89 -26.98
C GLU A 336 14.27 -0.38 -27.17
N LEU A 337 13.27 0.34 -27.72
CA LEU A 337 13.39 1.79 -27.87
C LEU A 337 13.52 2.50 -26.51
N LEU A 338 12.83 2.07 -25.47
CA LEU A 338 13.01 2.60 -24.13
C LEU A 338 14.40 2.29 -23.57
N GLY A 339 14.85 1.04 -23.68
CA GLY A 339 16.18 0.62 -23.26
C GLY A 339 17.29 1.41 -23.97
N LEU A 340 17.19 1.56 -25.29
CA LEU A 340 18.10 2.37 -26.10
C LEU A 340 18.15 3.83 -25.65
N GLN A 341 17.00 4.45 -25.37
CA GLN A 341 16.96 5.86 -24.92
C GLN A 341 17.59 6.03 -23.55
N ILE A 342 17.36 5.11 -22.61
CA ILE A 342 17.99 5.11 -21.30
C ILE A 342 19.52 4.96 -21.44
N ALA A 343 19.99 3.96 -22.20
CA ALA A 343 21.41 3.73 -22.44
C ALA A 343 22.09 4.97 -23.07
N GLN A 344 21.49 5.51 -24.13
CA GLN A 344 22.01 6.69 -24.83
C GLN A 344 22.09 7.91 -23.93
N TYR A 345 21.06 8.16 -23.11
CA TYR A 345 21.01 9.30 -22.21
C TYR A 345 22.12 9.21 -21.15
N ILE A 346 22.40 8.03 -20.60
CA ILE A 346 23.39 7.83 -19.54
C ILE A 346 24.81 7.78 -20.10
N GLY A 347 25.08 6.93 -21.09
CA GLY A 347 26.43 6.58 -21.56
C GLY A 347 26.74 7.00 -23.01
N GLY A 348 25.81 7.73 -23.67
CA GLY A 348 26.01 8.21 -25.03
C GLY A 348 26.03 7.07 -26.06
N SER A 349 26.60 7.34 -27.24
CA SER A 349 26.59 6.38 -28.37
C SER A 349 27.29 5.06 -28.06
N ARG A 350 28.28 5.03 -27.18
CA ARG A 350 28.94 3.77 -26.77
C ARG A 350 27.98 2.84 -26.04
N ALA A 351 27.08 3.38 -25.23
CA ALA A 351 26.10 2.60 -24.49
C ALA A 351 25.07 1.90 -25.38
N LEU A 352 24.83 2.39 -26.61
CA LEU A 352 23.96 1.69 -27.56
C LEU A 352 24.54 0.35 -28.00
N PHE A 353 25.86 0.30 -28.24
CA PHE A 353 26.55 -0.97 -28.58
C PHE A 353 26.59 -1.91 -27.38
N GLU A 354 26.77 -1.35 -26.19
CA GLU A 354 26.76 -2.13 -24.96
C GLU A 354 25.36 -2.68 -24.69
N PHE A 355 24.30 -1.87 -24.86
CA PHE A 355 22.91 -2.32 -24.70
C PHE A 355 22.60 -3.52 -25.62
N TYR A 356 23.03 -3.49 -26.89
CA TYR A 356 22.85 -4.64 -27.81
C TYR A 356 23.47 -5.93 -27.26
N ARG A 357 24.63 -5.84 -26.58
CA ARG A 357 25.25 -6.99 -25.94
C ARG A 357 24.41 -7.52 -24.77
N TRP A 358 23.85 -6.60 -23.95
CA TRP A 358 23.00 -6.93 -22.82
C TRP A 358 21.69 -7.57 -23.23
N ASP A 359 21.02 -7.02 -24.23
CA ASP A 359 19.77 -7.54 -24.79
C ASP A 359 19.96 -8.96 -25.35
N ARG A 360 21.04 -9.19 -26.09
CA ARG A 360 21.35 -10.52 -26.66
C ARG A 360 21.68 -11.58 -25.61
N GLU A 361 22.44 -11.22 -24.56
CA GLU A 361 22.93 -12.16 -23.56
C GLU A 361 21.99 -12.32 -22.38
N LYS A 362 21.13 -11.34 -22.13
CA LYS A 362 20.18 -11.27 -21.02
C LYS A 362 20.76 -11.79 -19.69
N PRO A 363 21.82 -11.14 -19.14
CA PRO A 363 22.57 -11.66 -17.97
C PRO A 363 21.77 -11.50 -16.66
N GLY A 364 22.01 -12.43 -15.74
CA GLY A 364 21.57 -12.33 -14.34
C GLY A 364 20.09 -11.97 -14.16
N LEU A 365 19.83 -10.85 -13.51
CA LEU A 365 18.47 -10.34 -13.26
C LEU A 365 17.67 -10.15 -14.57
N ILE A 366 18.31 -9.65 -15.61
CA ILE A 366 17.65 -9.34 -16.91
C ILE A 366 16.91 -10.55 -17.47
N ALA A 367 17.50 -11.75 -17.43
CA ALA A 367 16.90 -12.97 -17.94
C ALA A 367 15.54 -13.35 -17.31
N SER A 368 15.23 -12.82 -16.14
CA SER A 368 14.00 -13.13 -15.38
C SER A 368 12.94 -12.04 -15.46
N LEU A 369 13.26 -10.92 -16.10
CA LEU A 369 12.35 -9.78 -16.19
C LEU A 369 11.45 -9.91 -17.44
N PRO A 370 10.27 -9.30 -17.38
CA PRO A 370 9.39 -9.23 -18.54
C PRO A 370 9.82 -8.12 -19.52
N PRO A 371 9.29 -8.11 -20.79
CA PRO A 371 9.85 -7.37 -21.92
C PRO A 371 10.22 -5.90 -21.70
N PHE A 372 9.32 -5.07 -21.17
CA PHE A 372 9.66 -3.64 -20.94
C PHE A 372 10.69 -3.42 -19.84
N LEU A 373 10.77 -4.33 -18.87
CA LEU A 373 11.69 -4.17 -17.75
C LEU A 373 13.07 -4.74 -18.05
N ASP A 374 13.17 -5.82 -18.81
CA ASP A 374 14.49 -6.36 -19.16
C ASP A 374 15.27 -5.38 -20.03
N ASP A 375 14.62 -4.76 -21.03
CA ASP A 375 15.24 -3.76 -21.88
C ASP A 375 15.53 -2.43 -21.14
N ALA A 376 14.58 -1.93 -20.35
CA ALA A 376 14.79 -0.70 -19.59
C ALA A 376 15.94 -0.83 -18.58
N LEU A 377 16.03 -1.95 -17.87
CA LEU A 377 17.13 -2.20 -16.94
C LEU A 377 18.42 -2.60 -17.67
N GLY A 378 18.34 -3.31 -18.79
CA GLY A 378 19.46 -3.57 -19.68
C GLY A 378 20.09 -2.26 -20.16
N GLY A 379 19.27 -1.31 -20.62
CA GLY A 379 19.70 0.04 -21.01
C GLY A 379 20.30 0.85 -19.87
N LEU A 380 19.71 0.79 -18.67
CA LEU A 380 20.23 1.42 -17.46
C LEU A 380 21.62 0.89 -17.13
N LEU A 381 21.79 -0.43 -17.04
CA LEU A 381 23.04 -1.06 -16.66
C LEU A 381 24.12 -0.91 -17.74
N ALA A 382 23.76 -1.00 -19.02
CA ALA A 382 24.66 -0.72 -20.13
C ALA A 382 25.21 0.72 -20.09
N GLY A 383 24.32 1.70 -19.84
CA GLY A 383 24.71 3.10 -19.71
C GLY A 383 25.64 3.34 -18.53
N VAL A 384 25.33 2.77 -17.37
CA VAL A 384 26.14 2.85 -16.13
C VAL A 384 27.52 2.22 -16.37
N MET A 385 27.58 1.01 -16.96
CA MET A 385 28.85 0.34 -17.20
C MET A 385 29.76 1.13 -18.14
N VAL A 386 29.23 1.70 -19.22
CA VAL A 386 30.01 2.57 -20.12
C VAL A 386 30.56 3.78 -19.37
N LYS A 387 29.79 4.39 -18.50
CA LYS A 387 30.22 5.56 -17.71
C LYS A 387 31.31 5.23 -16.69
N VAL A 388 31.26 4.05 -16.09
CA VAL A 388 32.26 3.57 -15.12
C VAL A 388 33.55 3.17 -15.82
N CYS A 389 33.48 2.58 -17.02
CA CYS A 389 34.62 2.05 -17.78
C CYS A 389 35.17 3.05 -18.81
N SER A 390 34.70 4.30 -18.88
CA SER A 390 35.22 5.37 -19.74
C SER A 390 35.99 6.38 -18.96
#